data_b6e570bd5f1648f01bfe832fc4d43d00
#
_entry.id   b6e570bd5f1648f01bfe832fc4d43d00
#
_cell.length_a   1.000
_cell.length_b   1.000
_cell.length_c   1.000
_cell.angle_alpha   90.00
_cell.angle_beta   90.00
_cell.angle_gamma   90.00
#
_symmetry.space_group_name_H-M   'P 1'
#
loop_
_entity.id
_entity.type
_entity.pdbx_description
1 polymer ?
#
loop_
_entity_poly.entity_id
_entity_poly.type
_entity_poly.pdbx_seq_one_letter_code
_entity_poly.pdbx_strand_id
1 'polypeptide(L)'
;MWIVLALVSVGCSDASELVPPEHVFDPCAPLAIAGVDANAAELASIADASQLWGDVGISGPLETGAGDSVGVAFGAAAPGVFGFYDDAAAIIHVSDALTAGQRAIVIAHELGHAFGLVHVTGRGSVMNAGNLTIVPTDEDRGDVAALWGDCADR
;
A
#
# COMPACT_ATOMS: atom_id res chain seq x y z
N MET A 1 -36.49 -22.56 -42.91
CA MET A 1 -35.36 -22.90 -42.03
C MET A 1 -34.71 -21.58 -41.66
N TRP A 2 -35.07 -21.00 -40.51
CA TRP A 2 -34.64 -19.67 -40.04
C TRP A 2 -33.49 -19.92 -39.06
N ILE A 3 -32.31 -19.37 -39.39
CA ILE A 3 -31.12 -19.41 -38.54
C ILE A 3 -31.20 -18.15 -37.65
N VAL A 4 -31.46 -18.37 -36.38
CA VAL A 4 -31.35 -17.31 -35.34
C VAL A 4 -29.89 -17.21 -34.94
N LEU A 5 -29.22 -16.14 -35.40
CA LEU A 5 -27.90 -15.79 -34.89
C LEU A 5 -28.07 -15.20 -33.48
N ALA A 6 -27.66 -15.94 -32.46
CA ALA A 6 -27.53 -15.43 -31.12
C ALA A 6 -26.26 -14.56 -31.06
N LEU A 7 -26.43 -13.24 -30.96
CA LEU A 7 -25.36 -12.31 -30.58
C LEU A 7 -25.05 -12.53 -29.10
N VAL A 8 -23.92 -13.20 -28.84
CA VAL A 8 -23.33 -13.22 -27.51
C VAL A 8 -22.65 -11.88 -27.29
N SER A 9 -23.33 -10.97 -26.58
CA SER A 9 -22.70 -9.78 -26.06
C SER A 9 -21.74 -10.21 -24.93
N VAL A 10 -20.44 -10.21 -25.23
CA VAL A 10 -19.40 -10.24 -24.18
C VAL A 10 -19.45 -8.87 -23.50
N GLY A 11 -20.25 -8.76 -22.47
CA GLY A 11 -20.21 -7.63 -21.55
C GLY A 11 -18.89 -7.73 -20.77
N CYS A 12 -17.96 -6.81 -20.99
CA CYS A 12 -16.94 -6.51 -20.02
C CYS A 12 -17.64 -5.99 -18.76
N SER A 13 -17.82 -6.88 -17.79
CA SER A 13 -18.22 -6.49 -16.44
C SER A 13 -16.97 -6.01 -15.71
N ASP A 14 -16.59 -4.76 -15.96
CA ASP A 14 -15.68 -4.00 -15.09
C ASP A 14 -16.48 -3.44 -13.89
N ALA A 15 -17.09 -4.33 -13.15
CA ALA A 15 -17.41 -4.09 -11.78
C ALA A 15 -16.51 -5.04 -10.98
N SER A 16 -15.25 -4.69 -10.83
CA SER A 16 -14.47 -5.14 -9.68
C SER A 16 -15.26 -4.65 -8.47
N GLU A 17 -16.12 -5.50 -7.94
CA GLU A 17 -16.69 -5.33 -6.63
C GLU A 17 -15.49 -5.12 -5.72
N LEU A 18 -15.30 -3.89 -5.19
CA LEU A 18 -14.23 -3.57 -4.27
C LEU A 18 -14.50 -4.37 -3.00
N VAL A 19 -13.95 -5.57 -2.96
CA VAL A 19 -13.93 -6.36 -1.73
C VAL A 19 -13.05 -5.58 -0.75
N PRO A 20 -13.57 -5.15 0.39
CA PRO A 20 -12.73 -4.51 1.39
C PRO A 20 -11.57 -5.43 1.75
N PRO A 21 -10.34 -4.91 1.91
CA PRO A 21 -9.21 -5.74 2.32
C PRO A 21 -9.50 -6.44 3.65
N GLU A 22 -9.02 -7.68 3.80
CA GLU A 22 -9.24 -8.49 5.00
C GLU A 22 -8.56 -7.89 6.23
N HIS A 23 -7.35 -7.33 6.04
CA HIS A 23 -6.59 -6.65 7.07
C HIS A 23 -6.34 -5.19 6.69
N VAL A 24 -6.95 -4.29 7.45
CA VAL A 24 -6.64 -2.86 7.45
C VAL A 24 -6.22 -2.44 8.84
N PHE A 25 -5.27 -1.52 8.91
CA PHE A 25 -4.65 -1.08 10.15
C PHE A 25 -4.92 0.40 10.37
N ASP A 26 -5.29 0.75 11.61
CA ASP A 26 -5.39 2.14 12.02
C ASP A 26 -3.98 2.77 12.09
N PRO A 27 -3.65 3.71 11.20
CA PRO A 27 -2.31 4.31 11.16
C PRO A 27 -2.01 5.22 12.34
N CYS A 28 -3.01 5.54 13.18
CA CYS A 28 -2.84 6.32 14.40
C CYS A 28 -2.61 5.43 15.63
N ALA A 29 -2.79 4.10 15.49
CA ALA A 29 -2.51 3.12 16.52
C ALA A 29 -1.07 2.56 16.37
N PRO A 30 -0.49 1.97 17.43
CA PRO A 30 0.78 1.27 17.32
C PRO A 30 0.71 0.15 16.26
N LEU A 31 1.54 0.27 15.23
CA LEU A 31 1.66 -0.72 14.15
C LEU A 31 3.13 -1.12 14.03
N ALA A 32 3.43 -2.40 14.17
CA ALA A 32 4.76 -2.93 13.92
C ALA A 32 4.92 -3.23 12.42
N ILE A 33 6.02 -2.77 11.82
CA ILE A 33 6.41 -3.14 10.46
C ILE A 33 7.69 -3.97 10.54
N ALA A 34 7.60 -5.24 10.13
CA ALA A 34 8.68 -6.19 10.28
C ALA A 34 9.21 -6.67 8.92
N GLY A 35 10.51 -6.57 8.70
CA GLY A 35 11.15 -7.19 7.53
C GLY A 35 11.14 -8.72 7.67
N VAL A 36 10.64 -9.42 6.66
CA VAL A 36 10.69 -10.88 6.58
C VAL A 36 11.99 -11.26 5.88
N ASP A 37 12.91 -11.87 6.60
CA ASP A 37 14.26 -12.25 6.13
C ASP A 37 15.03 -11.08 5.47
N ALA A 38 14.73 -9.85 5.87
CA ALA A 38 15.27 -8.64 5.25
C ALA A 38 16.72 -8.36 5.69
N ASN A 39 17.53 -7.97 4.73
CA ASN A 39 18.89 -7.49 4.98
C ASN A 39 18.90 -6.03 5.50
N ALA A 40 20.08 -5.53 5.91
CA ALA A 40 20.20 -4.20 6.50
C ALA A 40 19.76 -3.05 5.57
N ALA A 41 19.97 -3.16 4.25
CA ALA A 41 19.55 -2.14 3.28
C ALA A 41 18.03 -2.16 3.07
N GLU A 42 17.39 -3.32 3.15
CA GLU A 42 15.95 -3.50 3.06
C GLU A 42 15.27 -2.98 4.34
N LEU A 43 15.83 -3.27 5.51
CA LEU A 43 15.36 -2.70 6.78
C LEU A 43 15.45 -1.16 6.79
N ALA A 44 16.50 -0.59 6.22
CA ALA A 44 16.61 0.87 6.05
C ALA A 44 15.49 1.41 5.16
N SER A 45 15.14 0.72 4.06
CA SER A 45 14.03 1.15 3.19
C SER A 45 12.67 1.08 3.90
N ILE A 46 12.47 0.14 4.81
CA ILE A 46 11.27 0.07 5.67
C ILE A 46 11.22 1.28 6.60
N ALA A 47 12.32 1.60 7.26
CA ALA A 47 12.40 2.76 8.15
C ALA A 47 12.15 4.08 7.40
N ASP A 48 12.75 4.22 6.20
CA ASP A 48 12.53 5.39 5.34
C ASP A 48 11.04 5.51 4.93
N ALA A 49 10.38 4.42 4.55
CA ALA A 49 8.96 4.42 4.19
C ALA A 49 8.07 4.91 5.34
N SER A 50 8.38 4.49 6.55
CA SER A 50 7.67 4.93 7.75
C SER A 50 7.90 6.41 8.04
N GLN A 51 9.14 6.87 7.85
CA GLN A 51 9.46 8.29 7.99
C GLN A 51 8.69 9.14 6.96
N LEU A 52 8.51 8.66 5.72
CA LEU A 52 7.74 9.36 4.70
C LEU A 52 6.28 9.62 5.15
N TRP A 53 5.63 8.67 5.79
CA TRP A 53 4.31 8.89 6.39
C TRP A 53 4.39 9.78 7.63
N GLY A 54 5.43 9.63 8.44
CA GLY A 54 5.70 10.49 9.59
C GLY A 54 5.84 11.97 9.23
N ASP A 55 6.46 12.28 8.10
CA ASP A 55 6.68 13.65 7.61
C ASP A 55 5.36 14.38 7.30
N VAL A 56 4.28 13.65 7.01
CA VAL A 56 2.93 14.20 6.85
C VAL A 56 2.04 14.00 8.08
N GLY A 57 2.61 13.59 9.22
CA GLY A 57 1.92 13.49 10.50
C GLY A 57 1.17 12.16 10.73
N ILE A 58 1.39 11.15 9.89
CA ILE A 58 0.92 9.78 10.11
C ILE A 58 2.03 9.01 10.81
N SER A 59 2.15 9.19 12.09
CA SER A 59 3.15 8.50 12.91
C SER A 59 2.46 7.51 13.85
N GLY A 60 2.07 6.36 13.32
CA GLY A 60 1.94 5.19 14.17
C GLY A 60 3.34 4.82 14.65
N PRO A 61 3.61 4.63 15.94
CA PRO A 61 4.93 4.23 16.36
C PRO A 61 5.29 2.91 15.73
N LEU A 62 6.38 2.89 14.99
CA LEU A 62 7.07 1.69 14.56
C LEU A 62 7.69 1.04 15.78
N GLU A 63 6.90 0.36 16.57
CA GLU A 63 7.41 -0.39 17.70
C GLU A 63 7.49 -1.88 17.35
N THR A 64 8.70 -2.40 17.47
CA THR A 64 8.92 -3.83 17.47
C THR A 64 8.32 -4.41 18.75
N GLY A 65 7.14 -5.05 18.66
CA GLY A 65 6.84 -6.04 19.66
C GLY A 65 5.48 -6.12 20.32
N ALA A 66 4.53 -5.22 20.19
CA ALA A 66 3.20 -5.41 20.80
C ALA A 66 2.14 -4.61 20.03
N GLY A 67 1.36 -5.28 19.20
CA GLY A 67 0.29 -4.68 18.41
C GLY A 67 0.07 -5.45 17.12
N ASP A 68 -0.79 -4.94 16.28
CA ASP A 68 -0.94 -5.42 14.91
C ASP A 68 0.38 -5.25 14.15
N SER A 69 0.65 -6.12 13.19
CA SER A 69 1.90 -6.10 12.44
C SER A 69 1.68 -6.30 10.95
N VAL A 70 2.48 -5.59 10.16
CA VAL A 70 2.60 -5.78 8.72
C VAL A 70 3.99 -6.32 8.41
N GLY A 71 4.06 -7.43 7.68
CA GLY A 71 5.32 -7.97 7.17
C GLY A 71 5.75 -7.24 5.89
N VAL A 72 7.06 -7.13 5.65
CA VAL A 72 7.61 -6.68 4.37
C VAL A 72 8.59 -7.70 3.86
N ALA A 73 8.29 -8.33 2.74
CA ALA A 73 9.12 -9.33 2.08
C ALA A 73 9.67 -8.80 0.76
N PHE A 74 10.94 -9.05 0.51
CA PHE A 74 11.64 -8.64 -0.71
C PHE A 74 11.92 -9.84 -1.60
N GLY A 75 11.76 -9.67 -2.91
CA GLY A 75 12.00 -10.77 -3.84
C GLY A 75 11.81 -10.38 -5.30
N ALA A 76 12.09 -11.35 -6.17
CA ALA A 76 11.90 -11.18 -7.60
C ALA A 76 10.40 -10.99 -7.92
N ALA A 77 10.10 -9.97 -8.72
CA ALA A 77 8.74 -9.69 -9.19
C ALA A 77 8.62 -9.82 -10.71
N ALA A 78 7.41 -10.00 -11.20
CA ALA A 78 7.14 -9.97 -12.64
C ALA A 78 7.45 -8.59 -13.22
N PRO A 79 7.81 -8.49 -14.51
CA PRO A 79 8.05 -7.20 -15.15
C PRO A 79 6.86 -6.23 -14.99
N GLY A 80 7.15 -5.01 -14.52
CA GLY A 80 6.14 -3.99 -14.27
C GLY A 80 5.42 -4.07 -12.93
N VAL A 81 5.69 -5.10 -12.13
CA VAL A 81 5.22 -5.20 -10.74
C VAL A 81 6.31 -4.68 -9.81
N PHE A 82 6.03 -3.64 -9.06
CA PHE A 82 6.98 -3.03 -8.13
C PHE A 82 6.75 -3.49 -6.69
N GLY A 83 5.50 -3.69 -6.31
CA GLY A 83 5.07 -4.23 -5.04
C GLY A 83 3.58 -4.54 -5.06
N PHE A 84 3.10 -5.17 -4.00
CA PHE A 84 1.68 -5.35 -3.71
C PHE A 84 1.48 -5.68 -2.23
N TYR A 85 0.34 -5.28 -1.70
CA TYR A 85 -0.10 -5.66 -0.37
C TYR A 85 -0.97 -6.91 -0.45
N ASP A 86 -0.52 -7.98 0.20
CA ASP A 86 -1.31 -9.20 0.43
C ASP A 86 -2.09 -9.00 1.74
N ASP A 87 -3.34 -8.60 1.61
CA ASP A 87 -4.21 -8.29 2.73
C ASP A 87 -4.61 -9.53 3.53
N ALA A 88 -4.69 -10.70 2.91
CA ALA A 88 -4.99 -11.95 3.62
C ALA A 88 -3.84 -12.38 4.55
N ALA A 89 -2.59 -12.11 4.16
CA ALA A 89 -1.41 -12.44 4.95
C ALA A 89 -0.90 -11.26 5.79
N ALA A 90 -1.38 -10.04 5.57
CA ALA A 90 -0.83 -8.80 6.09
C ALA A 90 0.65 -8.62 5.74
N ILE A 91 1.02 -8.91 4.49
CA ILE A 91 2.40 -8.82 3.99
C ILE A 91 2.47 -7.90 2.78
N ILE A 92 3.42 -6.97 2.81
CA ILE A 92 3.83 -6.17 1.66
C ILE A 92 4.95 -6.92 0.93
N HIS A 93 4.75 -7.20 -0.35
CA HIS A 93 5.77 -7.75 -1.23
C HIS A 93 6.41 -6.63 -2.04
N VAL A 94 7.74 -6.59 -2.11
CA VAL A 94 8.51 -5.53 -2.77
C VAL A 94 9.55 -6.14 -3.71
N SER A 95 9.63 -5.61 -4.94
CA SER A 95 10.63 -6.04 -5.90
C SER A 95 12.05 -5.71 -5.42
N ASP A 96 12.94 -6.70 -5.43
CA ASP A 96 14.36 -6.57 -5.10
C ASP A 96 15.15 -5.80 -6.17
N ALA A 97 14.61 -5.67 -7.40
CA ALA A 97 15.22 -4.92 -8.49
C ALA A 97 15.18 -3.40 -8.32
N LEU A 98 14.44 -2.88 -7.34
CA LEU A 98 14.29 -1.45 -7.09
C LEU A 98 15.51 -0.86 -6.36
N THR A 99 15.77 0.42 -6.59
CA THR A 99 16.72 1.19 -5.76
C THR A 99 16.17 1.41 -4.35
N ALA A 100 17.01 1.75 -3.39
CA ALA A 100 16.59 1.98 -2.00
C ALA A 100 15.48 3.02 -1.89
N GLY A 101 15.60 4.17 -2.59
CA GLY A 101 14.56 5.20 -2.57
C GLY A 101 13.25 4.74 -3.22
N GLN A 102 13.31 3.97 -4.30
CA GLN A 102 12.11 3.40 -4.93
C GLN A 102 11.45 2.37 -4.02
N ARG A 103 12.22 1.51 -3.33
CA ARG A 103 11.67 0.58 -2.34
C ARG A 103 10.93 1.30 -1.23
N ALA A 104 11.49 2.39 -0.68
CA ALA A 104 10.83 3.17 0.35
C ALA A 104 9.49 3.73 -0.13
N ILE A 105 9.43 4.26 -1.36
CA ILE A 105 8.19 4.79 -1.94
C ILE A 105 7.17 3.68 -2.19
N VAL A 106 7.60 2.52 -2.72
CA VAL A 106 6.70 1.38 -2.92
C VAL A 106 6.16 0.87 -1.59
N ILE A 107 7.01 0.71 -0.57
CA ILE A 107 6.54 0.31 0.77
C ILE A 107 5.55 1.33 1.33
N ALA A 108 5.81 2.64 1.17
CA ALA A 108 4.87 3.67 1.61
C ALA A 108 3.53 3.61 0.85
N HIS A 109 3.55 3.29 -0.45
CA HIS A 109 2.35 3.06 -1.26
C HIS A 109 1.55 1.86 -0.72
N GLU A 110 2.21 0.72 -0.53
CA GLU A 110 1.55 -0.50 -0.03
C GLU A 110 1.07 -0.35 1.42
N LEU A 111 1.77 0.42 2.25
CA LEU A 111 1.25 0.82 3.57
C LEU A 111 -0.04 1.64 3.45
N GLY A 112 -0.15 2.49 2.44
CA GLY A 112 -1.41 3.19 2.14
C GLY A 112 -2.56 2.22 1.91
N HIS A 113 -2.34 1.11 1.18
CA HIS A 113 -3.34 0.05 1.04
C HIS A 113 -3.62 -0.66 2.36
N ALA A 114 -2.60 -0.92 3.17
CA ALA A 114 -2.77 -1.48 4.52
C ALA A 114 -3.56 -0.53 5.45
N PHE A 115 -3.54 0.78 5.21
CA PHE A 115 -4.40 1.76 5.89
C PHE A 115 -5.82 1.86 5.30
N GLY A 116 -6.11 1.14 4.23
CA GLY A 116 -7.42 1.14 3.56
C GLY A 116 -7.53 2.16 2.42
N LEU A 117 -6.43 2.82 2.01
CA LEU A 117 -6.44 3.70 0.86
C LEU A 117 -6.51 2.91 -0.45
N VAL A 118 -7.14 3.51 -1.45
CA VAL A 118 -7.20 2.99 -2.82
C VAL A 118 -6.36 3.84 -3.76
N HIS A 119 -6.09 3.35 -4.96
CA HIS A 119 -5.42 4.15 -5.98
C HIS A 119 -6.20 5.43 -6.29
N VAL A 120 -5.46 6.53 -6.44
CA VAL A 120 -6.02 7.83 -6.87
C VAL A 120 -5.48 8.25 -8.22
N THR A 121 -6.26 9.06 -8.93
CA THR A 121 -5.89 9.65 -10.22
C THR A 121 -6.21 11.15 -10.20
N GLY A 122 -5.63 11.90 -11.13
CA GLY A 122 -5.93 13.33 -11.27
C GLY A 122 -5.15 14.26 -10.34
N ARG A 123 -4.35 13.73 -9.43
CA ARG A 123 -3.41 14.47 -8.57
C ARG A 123 -2.12 13.69 -8.33
N GLY A 124 -1.07 14.37 -7.87
CA GLY A 124 0.13 13.71 -7.35
C GLY A 124 -0.17 13.07 -5.99
N SER A 125 0.15 11.82 -5.82
CA SER A 125 -0.13 11.05 -4.61
C SER A 125 0.80 9.85 -4.52
N VAL A 126 1.15 9.45 -3.30
CA VAL A 126 1.81 8.16 -3.10
C VAL A 126 0.95 7.04 -3.65
N MET A 127 -0.38 7.17 -3.62
CA MET A 127 -1.37 6.18 -4.09
C MET A 127 -1.61 6.20 -5.61
N ASN A 128 -0.78 6.88 -6.41
CA ASN A 128 -0.85 6.73 -7.87
C ASN A 128 -0.33 5.34 -8.27
N ALA A 129 -1.09 4.61 -9.10
CA ALA A 129 -0.69 3.29 -9.57
C ALA A 129 0.69 3.33 -10.27
N GLY A 130 1.59 2.41 -9.90
CA GLY A 130 2.95 2.33 -10.44
C GLY A 130 3.89 3.46 -10.02
N ASN A 131 3.57 4.19 -8.96
CA ASN A 131 4.37 5.29 -8.44
C ASN A 131 5.74 4.84 -7.92
N LEU A 132 6.80 5.54 -8.35
CA LEU A 132 8.18 5.33 -7.90
C LEU A 132 8.88 6.62 -7.46
N THR A 133 8.17 7.74 -7.43
CA THR A 133 8.80 9.08 -7.25
C THR A 133 8.04 10.01 -6.32
N ILE A 134 6.75 9.79 -6.10
CA ILE A 134 5.90 10.66 -5.28
C ILE A 134 5.80 10.06 -3.89
N VAL A 135 6.21 10.81 -2.89
CA VAL A 135 6.08 10.47 -1.47
C VAL A 135 4.66 10.82 -0.97
N PRO A 136 4.24 10.32 0.21
CA PRO A 136 2.99 10.76 0.83
C PRO A 136 2.87 12.28 0.90
N THR A 137 1.69 12.79 0.61
CA THR A 137 1.36 14.21 0.57
C THR A 137 0.37 14.57 1.68
N ASP A 138 0.17 15.87 1.92
CA ASP A 138 -0.88 16.34 2.84
C ASP A 138 -2.29 15.90 2.41
N GLU A 139 -2.52 15.73 1.09
CA GLU A 139 -3.79 15.22 0.58
C GLU A 139 -3.95 13.72 0.88
N ASP A 140 -2.86 12.93 0.81
CA ASP A 140 -2.89 11.51 1.20
C ASP A 140 -3.15 11.37 2.70
N ARG A 141 -2.57 12.26 3.54
CA ARG A 141 -2.91 12.35 4.96
C ARG A 141 -4.39 12.68 5.16
N GLY A 142 -4.94 13.59 4.36
CA GLY A 142 -6.36 13.93 4.38
C GLY A 142 -7.26 12.72 4.07
N ASP A 143 -6.86 11.87 3.12
CA ASP A 143 -7.57 10.63 2.80
C ASP A 143 -7.52 9.63 3.97
N VAL A 144 -6.37 9.50 4.65
CA VAL A 144 -6.27 8.70 5.89
C VAL A 144 -7.18 9.27 6.98
N ALA A 145 -7.17 10.59 7.19
CA ALA A 145 -7.99 11.23 8.19
C ALA A 145 -9.50 11.09 7.90
N ALA A 146 -9.89 11.01 6.63
CA ALA A 146 -11.28 10.74 6.25
C ALA A 146 -11.75 9.34 6.65
N LEU A 147 -10.84 8.35 6.70
CA LEU A 147 -11.14 6.97 7.11
C LEU A 147 -11.06 6.78 8.63
N TRP A 148 -10.06 7.37 9.27
CA TRP A 148 -9.66 7.04 10.64
C TRP A 148 -9.81 8.21 11.62
N GLY A 149 -10.07 9.41 11.16
CA GLY A 149 -9.92 10.64 11.94
C GLY A 149 -8.48 11.16 11.97
N ASP A 150 -8.27 12.38 12.45
CA ASP A 150 -6.92 12.95 12.54
C ASP A 150 -6.15 12.28 13.70
N CYS A 151 -4.94 11.80 13.44
CA CYS A 151 -4.10 11.19 14.46
C CYS A 151 -3.69 12.17 15.56
N ALA A 152 -3.65 13.46 15.26
CA ALA A 152 -3.32 14.51 16.24
C ALA A 152 -4.42 14.72 17.30
N ASP A 153 -5.63 14.25 17.04
CA ASP A 153 -6.81 14.43 17.92
C ASP A 153 -7.04 13.22 18.85
N ARG A 154 -6.12 12.24 18.89
CA ARG A 154 -6.24 10.98 19.63
C ARG A 154 -5.24 10.84 20.76
#